data_1a71e97e10146767e3160f6e5b9bfdb5
#
_entry.id   1a71e97e10146767e3160f6e5b9bfdb5
#
_cell.length_a   1.000
_cell.length_b   1.000
_cell.length_c   1.000
_cell.angle_alpha   90.00
_cell.angle_beta   90.00
_cell.angle_gamma   90.00
#
_symmetry.space_group_name_H-M   'P 1'
#
loop_
_entity.id
_entity.type
_entity.pdbx_description
1 polymer ?
#
loop_
_entity_poly.entity_id
_entity_poly.type
_entity_poly.pdbx_seq_one_letter_code
_entity_poly.pdbx_strand_id
1 'polypeptide(L)'
;MDSLDDGGRAGIETQSFLISVFYDGLTPELRHFFVSKDFQRSLIYIDMPFMPVKQTEAAAAAINDASDLMKDHGFRPSGLIGVAAVTIDVNNLIVGSQWQSLGFALLFTVITLGFVFRDAKYAVLTTAPVIFTVAMQWLVMDQFSVTLSLVTVMIGSILVGVGVDFSIHIANRVRELGGDLEAIQDACASTGMSLFEAMVVTSAGMMTAFLIPIPALKPFVVVIIVLLFFAAISALLLLPAIYATFVKEGWGLAGGSDAMRRKAGLAGGARAVSAQIEAAESYDAVLLGSADDAW
;
A
#
# COMPACT_ATOMS: atom_id res chain seq x y z
N MET A 1 31.51 -34.65 37.76
CA MET A 1 32.03 -35.03 36.43
C MET A 1 32.17 -36.54 36.27
N ASP A 2 31.48 -37.34 37.08
CA ASP A 2 31.64 -38.80 37.18
C ASP A 2 30.37 -39.60 36.91
N SER A 3 29.49 -39.14 36.05
CA SER A 3 28.26 -39.87 35.71
C SER A 3 27.95 -39.93 34.19
N LEU A 4 28.98 -39.91 33.35
CA LEU A 4 28.82 -40.33 31.95
C LEU A 4 29.01 -41.85 31.93
N ASP A 5 27.89 -42.56 31.66
CA ASP A 5 27.80 -43.97 31.42
C ASP A 5 28.86 -44.41 30.37
N ASP A 6 29.45 -45.59 30.50
CA ASP A 6 30.47 -46.10 29.61
C ASP A 6 30.08 -46.04 28.12
N GLY A 7 28.79 -46.16 27.82
CA GLY A 7 28.25 -45.99 26.47
C GLY A 7 28.36 -44.55 25.93
N GLY A 8 28.29 -43.56 26.79
CA GLY A 8 28.47 -42.15 26.42
C GLY A 8 29.91 -41.80 26.09
N ARG A 9 30.87 -42.37 26.84
CA ARG A 9 32.32 -42.18 26.59
C ARG A 9 32.78 -42.84 25.27
N ALA A 10 32.35 -44.04 25.01
CA ALA A 10 32.64 -44.74 23.74
C ALA A 10 32.05 -43.99 22.52
N GLY A 11 30.89 -43.39 22.68
CA GLY A 11 30.28 -42.56 21.64
C GLY A 11 31.10 -41.29 21.36
N ILE A 12 31.61 -40.61 22.39
CA ILE A 12 32.41 -39.38 22.26
C ILE A 12 33.77 -39.70 21.63
N GLU A 13 34.42 -40.79 22.01
CA GLU A 13 35.68 -41.22 21.41
C GLU A 13 35.54 -41.57 19.94
N THR A 14 34.46 -42.27 19.56
CA THR A 14 34.16 -42.58 18.15
C THR A 14 33.88 -41.32 17.34
N GLN A 15 33.14 -40.38 17.88
CA GLN A 15 32.87 -39.08 17.23
C GLN A 15 34.14 -38.24 17.09
N SER A 16 35.00 -38.22 18.10
CA SER A 16 36.28 -37.50 18.05
C SER A 16 37.19 -38.08 17.00
N PHE A 17 37.23 -39.40 16.88
CA PHE A 17 37.99 -40.08 15.84
C PHE A 17 37.47 -39.74 14.45
N LEU A 18 36.16 -39.79 14.23
CA LEU A 18 35.56 -39.45 12.95
C LEU A 18 35.82 -37.99 12.55
N ILE A 19 35.75 -37.07 13.51
CA ILE A 19 36.07 -35.65 13.32
C ILE A 19 37.54 -35.49 12.93
N SER A 20 38.49 -36.20 13.58
CA SER A 20 39.90 -36.10 13.26
C SER A 20 40.22 -36.65 11.87
N VAL A 21 39.64 -37.79 11.50
CA VAL A 21 39.77 -38.37 10.15
C VAL A 21 39.22 -37.45 9.07
N PHE A 22 38.04 -36.84 9.33
CA PHE A 22 37.45 -35.88 8.42
C PHE A 22 38.33 -34.61 8.28
N TYR A 23 38.80 -34.06 9.39
CA TYR A 23 39.67 -32.90 9.40
C TYR A 23 40.99 -33.13 8.66
N ASP A 24 41.61 -34.31 8.87
CA ASP A 24 42.86 -34.70 8.20
C ASP A 24 42.67 -35.00 6.70
N GLY A 25 41.47 -35.41 6.29
CA GLY A 25 41.11 -35.58 4.90
C GLY A 25 40.85 -34.32 4.11
N LEU A 26 40.65 -33.17 4.82
CA LEU A 26 40.43 -31.88 4.16
C LEU A 26 41.72 -31.29 3.58
N THR A 27 41.59 -30.58 2.45
CA THR A 27 42.70 -29.78 1.93
C THR A 27 43.07 -28.64 2.89
N PRO A 28 44.32 -28.16 2.92
CA PRO A 28 44.75 -27.09 3.84
C PRO A 28 43.89 -25.83 3.76
N GLU A 29 43.38 -25.51 2.56
CA GLU A 29 42.50 -24.35 2.33
C GLU A 29 41.11 -24.51 3.01
N LEU A 30 40.52 -25.72 2.89
CA LEU A 30 39.26 -26.04 3.54
C LEU A 30 39.37 -26.14 5.07
N ARG A 31 40.53 -26.66 5.57
CA ARG A 31 40.78 -26.66 7.03
C ARG A 31 40.71 -25.25 7.63
N HIS A 32 41.34 -24.27 6.96
CA HIS A 32 41.35 -22.89 7.41
C HIS A 32 39.98 -22.19 7.28
N PHE A 33 39.08 -22.71 6.46
CA PHE A 33 37.71 -22.25 6.37
C PHE A 33 36.90 -22.66 7.60
N PHE A 34 37.03 -23.88 8.07
CA PHE A 34 36.26 -24.39 9.20
C PHE A 34 36.91 -24.11 10.57
N VAL A 35 38.23 -24.05 10.65
CA VAL A 35 38.96 -23.87 11.90
C VAL A 35 40.08 -22.88 11.71
N SER A 36 40.18 -21.91 12.62
CA SER A 36 41.26 -20.92 12.58
C SER A 36 42.62 -21.56 12.86
N LYS A 37 43.73 -20.93 12.43
CA LYS A 37 45.09 -21.42 12.57
C LYS A 37 45.53 -21.60 14.04
N ASP A 38 44.92 -20.85 14.94
CA ASP A 38 45.18 -20.89 16.40
C ASP A 38 44.26 -21.88 17.13
N PHE A 39 43.39 -22.61 16.41
CA PHE A 39 42.38 -23.54 16.93
C PHE A 39 41.43 -22.91 17.97
N GLN A 40 41.36 -21.58 18.02
CA GLN A 40 40.52 -20.85 18.98
C GLN A 40 39.10 -20.58 18.46
N ARG A 41 38.89 -20.71 17.15
CA ARG A 41 37.62 -20.46 16.49
C ARG A 41 37.30 -21.56 15.50
N SER A 42 36.06 -21.99 15.51
CA SER A 42 35.52 -22.93 14.52
C SER A 42 34.23 -22.39 13.92
N LEU A 43 34.00 -22.75 12.66
CA LEU A 43 32.79 -22.44 11.94
C LEU A 43 31.94 -23.69 11.84
N ILE A 44 30.71 -23.64 12.31
CA ILE A 44 29.69 -24.66 12.06
C ILE A 44 28.88 -24.19 10.86
N TYR A 45 28.98 -24.95 9.76
CA TYR A 45 28.23 -24.69 8.55
C TYR A 45 26.90 -25.47 8.60
N ILE A 46 25.79 -24.76 8.49
CA ILE A 46 24.46 -25.34 8.45
C ILE A 46 23.86 -24.99 7.11
N ASP A 47 23.59 -26.01 6.29
CA ASP A 47 22.91 -25.85 5.02
C ASP A 47 21.40 -25.86 5.27
N MET A 48 20.72 -24.81 4.79
CA MET A 48 19.27 -24.67 4.91
C MET A 48 18.65 -24.50 3.53
N PRO A 49 17.56 -25.22 3.22
CA PRO A 49 16.85 -25.01 1.98
C PRO A 49 16.24 -23.60 1.95
N PHE A 50 15.96 -23.08 0.76
CA PHE A 50 15.25 -21.81 0.64
C PHE A 50 13.84 -21.94 1.26
N MET A 51 13.55 -21.16 2.28
CA MET A 51 12.30 -21.20 3.02
C MET A 51 11.78 -19.78 3.30
N PRO A 52 10.47 -19.62 3.58
CA PRO A 52 9.89 -18.34 3.97
C PRO A 52 10.55 -17.76 5.22
N VAL A 53 10.60 -16.42 5.33
CA VAL A 53 11.33 -15.72 6.41
C VAL A 53 10.90 -16.18 7.80
N LYS A 54 9.61 -16.41 8.05
CA LYS A 54 9.11 -16.93 9.34
C LYS A 54 9.74 -18.28 9.74
N GLN A 55 9.94 -19.16 8.77
CA GLN A 55 10.59 -20.45 9.01
C GLN A 55 12.09 -20.28 9.22
N THR A 56 12.72 -19.36 8.48
CA THR A 56 14.13 -18.98 8.68
C THR A 56 14.36 -18.39 10.07
N GLU A 57 13.46 -17.55 10.55
CA GLU A 57 13.51 -16.99 11.91
C GLU A 57 13.37 -18.08 12.98
N ALA A 58 12.44 -19.03 12.80
CA ALA A 58 12.27 -20.14 13.72
C ALA A 58 13.51 -21.06 13.74
N ALA A 59 14.10 -21.34 12.59
CA ALA A 59 15.34 -22.11 12.51
C ALA A 59 16.53 -21.36 13.15
N ALA A 60 16.64 -20.05 12.91
CA ALA A 60 17.66 -19.21 13.51
C ALA A 60 17.53 -19.16 15.04
N ALA A 61 16.31 -19.06 15.56
CA ALA A 61 16.04 -19.10 17.00
C ALA A 61 16.50 -20.45 17.60
N ALA A 62 16.14 -21.56 16.97
CA ALA A 62 16.56 -22.89 17.42
C ALA A 62 18.10 -23.07 17.40
N ILE A 63 18.78 -22.52 16.38
CA ILE A 63 20.24 -22.52 16.30
C ILE A 63 20.84 -21.66 17.40
N ASN A 64 20.29 -20.49 17.68
CA ASN A 64 20.76 -19.63 18.77
C ASN A 64 20.55 -20.29 20.13
N ASP A 65 19.41 -20.89 20.38
CA ASP A 65 19.12 -21.64 21.62
C ASP A 65 20.12 -22.79 21.81
N ALA A 66 20.37 -23.56 20.75
CA ALA A 66 21.38 -24.63 20.77
C ALA A 66 22.79 -24.08 21.01
N SER A 67 23.13 -22.92 20.44
CA SER A 67 24.42 -22.28 20.64
C SER A 67 24.60 -21.76 22.08
N ASP A 68 23.51 -21.35 22.72
CA ASP A 68 23.55 -20.89 24.12
C ASP A 68 23.88 -22.03 25.11
N LEU A 69 23.45 -23.27 24.80
CA LEU A 69 23.86 -24.45 25.57
C LEU A 69 25.36 -24.70 25.52
N MET A 70 26.02 -24.27 24.44
CA MET A 70 27.50 -24.40 24.33
C MET A 70 28.25 -23.45 25.28
N LYS A 71 27.62 -22.38 25.75
CA LYS A 71 28.21 -21.44 26.73
C LYS A 71 28.55 -22.12 28.06
N ASP A 72 27.72 -23.06 28.49
CA ASP A 72 27.91 -23.84 29.71
C ASP A 72 29.15 -24.73 29.63
N HIS A 73 29.61 -25.06 28.41
CA HIS A 73 30.81 -25.82 28.13
C HIS A 73 32.03 -24.94 27.80
N GLY A 74 31.97 -23.64 28.09
CA GLY A 74 33.08 -22.70 27.92
C GLY A 74 33.29 -22.15 26.51
N PHE A 75 32.39 -22.44 25.58
CA PHE A 75 32.39 -21.86 24.22
C PHE A 75 31.73 -20.49 24.22
N ARG A 76 32.19 -19.61 23.34
CA ARG A 76 31.60 -18.27 23.13
C ARG A 76 31.03 -18.20 21.70
N PRO A 77 29.76 -18.55 21.50
CA PRO A 77 29.14 -18.43 20.17
C PRO A 77 29.11 -16.96 19.75
N SER A 78 29.47 -16.69 18.49
CA SER A 78 29.46 -15.33 17.92
C SER A 78 28.15 -14.97 17.20
N GLY A 79 27.15 -15.85 17.29
CA GLY A 79 25.86 -15.68 16.63
C GLY A 79 25.84 -16.23 15.19
N LEU A 80 24.65 -16.23 14.63
CA LEU A 80 24.41 -16.69 13.26
C LEU A 80 24.96 -15.68 12.25
N ILE A 81 25.69 -16.17 11.26
CA ILE A 81 26.21 -15.38 10.13
C ILE A 81 25.78 -16.02 8.81
N GLY A 82 25.82 -15.26 7.72
CA GLY A 82 25.49 -15.74 6.39
C GLY A 82 24.14 -15.26 5.87
N VAL A 83 23.70 -15.84 4.75
CA VAL A 83 22.51 -15.37 4.00
C VAL A 83 21.25 -15.37 4.87
N ALA A 84 21.07 -16.37 5.71
CA ALA A 84 19.90 -16.48 6.59
C ALA A 84 19.83 -15.33 7.61
N ALA A 85 20.95 -15.00 8.28
CA ALA A 85 21.01 -13.90 9.22
C ALA A 85 20.75 -12.56 8.53
N VAL A 86 21.40 -12.31 7.39
CA VAL A 86 21.18 -11.11 6.59
C VAL A 86 19.73 -10.98 6.12
N THR A 87 19.10 -12.10 5.72
CA THR A 87 17.69 -12.10 5.31
C THR A 87 16.77 -11.69 6.45
N ILE A 88 17.01 -12.18 7.66
CA ILE A 88 16.23 -11.80 8.85
C ILE A 88 16.43 -10.31 9.19
N ASP A 89 17.66 -9.84 9.23
CA ASP A 89 17.97 -8.45 9.54
C ASP A 89 17.38 -7.49 8.52
N VAL A 90 17.53 -7.80 7.23
CA VAL A 90 16.93 -7.01 6.14
C VAL A 90 15.41 -7.01 6.25
N ASN A 91 14.78 -8.15 6.53
CA ASN A 91 13.32 -8.22 6.71
C ASN A 91 12.85 -7.34 7.87
N ASN A 92 13.52 -7.37 9.02
CA ASN A 92 13.18 -6.56 10.19
C ASN A 92 13.33 -5.06 9.91
N LEU A 93 14.40 -4.66 9.21
CA LEU A 93 14.60 -3.27 8.77
C LEU A 93 13.50 -2.82 7.80
N ILE A 94 13.11 -3.69 6.85
CA ILE A 94 12.05 -3.42 5.88
C ILE A 94 10.70 -3.21 6.59
N VAL A 95 10.32 -4.12 7.48
CA VAL A 95 9.06 -4.02 8.23
C VAL A 95 9.04 -2.76 9.10
N GLY A 96 10.14 -2.44 9.76
CA GLY A 96 10.27 -1.21 10.55
C GLY A 96 10.16 0.07 9.70
N SER A 97 10.80 0.09 8.53
CA SER A 97 10.79 1.26 7.64
C SER A 97 9.45 1.47 6.91
N GLN A 98 8.64 0.42 6.75
CA GLN A 98 7.34 0.50 6.08
C GLN A 98 6.39 1.50 6.76
N TRP A 99 6.28 1.44 8.08
CA TRP A 99 5.41 2.35 8.83
C TRP A 99 5.84 3.81 8.71
N GLN A 100 7.16 4.05 8.70
CA GLN A 100 7.70 5.40 8.51
C GLN A 100 7.42 5.90 7.08
N SER A 101 7.71 5.09 6.07
CA SER A 101 7.46 5.41 4.66
C SER A 101 5.99 5.70 4.39
N LEU A 102 5.10 4.86 4.91
CA LEU A 102 3.66 5.02 4.79
C LEU A 102 3.15 6.28 5.49
N GLY A 103 3.65 6.55 6.71
CA GLY A 103 3.33 7.78 7.44
C GLY A 103 3.74 9.04 6.69
N PHE A 104 4.96 9.05 6.12
CA PHE A 104 5.43 10.16 5.30
C PHE A 104 4.61 10.30 4.00
N ALA A 105 4.29 9.19 3.32
CA ALA A 105 3.47 9.23 2.11
C ALA A 105 2.09 9.84 2.39
N LEU A 106 1.41 9.42 3.45
CA LEU A 106 0.12 9.99 3.84
C LEU A 106 0.25 11.46 4.26
N LEU A 107 1.28 11.83 5.02
CA LEU A 107 1.52 13.21 5.43
C LEU A 107 1.71 14.13 4.21
N PHE A 108 2.60 13.73 3.28
CA PHE A 108 2.82 14.51 2.04
C PHE A 108 1.56 14.58 1.19
N THR A 109 0.76 13.51 1.13
CA THR A 109 -0.53 13.51 0.43
C THR A 109 -1.47 14.55 1.01
N VAL A 110 -1.66 14.57 2.34
CA VAL A 110 -2.53 15.55 3.01
C VAL A 110 -2.02 16.99 2.79
N ILE A 111 -0.71 17.23 2.89
CA ILE A 111 -0.11 18.54 2.63
C ILE A 111 -0.38 18.99 1.18
N THR A 112 -0.13 18.11 0.22
CA THR A 112 -0.34 18.39 -1.21
C THR A 112 -1.81 18.68 -1.49
N LEU A 113 -2.73 17.87 -0.96
CA LEU A 113 -4.17 18.11 -1.09
C LEU A 113 -4.60 19.40 -0.42
N GLY A 114 -4.06 19.70 0.76
CA GLY A 114 -4.31 20.95 1.46
C GLY A 114 -3.89 22.18 0.65
N PHE A 115 -2.77 22.10 -0.04
CA PHE A 115 -2.29 23.13 -0.94
C PHE A 115 -3.17 23.27 -2.20
N VAL A 116 -3.54 22.13 -2.83
CA VAL A 116 -4.38 22.11 -4.04
C VAL A 116 -5.80 22.61 -3.73
N PHE A 117 -6.41 22.12 -2.68
CA PHE A 117 -7.77 22.48 -2.32
C PHE A 117 -7.86 23.81 -1.53
N ARG A 118 -6.74 24.28 -0.99
CA ARG A 118 -6.69 25.46 -0.08
C ARG A 118 -7.61 25.31 1.14
N ASP A 119 -7.90 24.09 1.53
CA ASP A 119 -8.74 23.74 2.67
C ASP A 119 -8.23 22.44 3.29
N ALA A 120 -7.74 22.54 4.53
CA ALA A 120 -7.19 21.41 5.26
C ALA A 120 -8.25 20.35 5.59
N LYS A 121 -9.49 20.76 5.85
CA LYS A 121 -10.60 19.84 6.15
C LYS A 121 -10.93 18.98 4.95
N TYR A 122 -11.01 19.61 3.79
CA TYR A 122 -11.26 18.93 2.53
C TYR A 122 -10.14 17.93 2.18
N ALA A 123 -8.90 18.34 2.42
CA ALA A 123 -7.72 17.48 2.20
C ALA A 123 -7.77 16.22 3.07
N VAL A 124 -8.05 16.36 4.37
CA VAL A 124 -8.12 15.22 5.29
C VAL A 124 -9.26 14.27 4.92
N LEU A 125 -10.46 14.82 4.61
CA LEU A 125 -11.61 14.01 4.22
C LEU A 125 -11.35 13.24 2.91
N THR A 126 -10.70 13.88 1.93
CA THR A 126 -10.33 13.26 0.65
C THR A 126 -9.31 12.13 0.83
N THR A 127 -8.51 12.16 1.90
CA THR A 127 -7.51 11.11 2.19
C THR A 127 -8.14 9.87 2.87
N ALA A 128 -9.34 9.97 3.43
CA ALA A 128 -9.97 8.88 4.17
C ALA A 128 -10.10 7.56 3.37
N PRO A 129 -10.51 7.53 2.09
CA PRO A 129 -10.55 6.29 1.30
C PRO A 129 -9.18 5.65 1.13
N VAL A 130 -8.13 6.45 1.04
CA VAL A 130 -6.74 5.97 0.91
C VAL A 130 -6.31 5.28 2.20
N ILE A 131 -6.59 5.89 3.36
CA ILE A 131 -6.31 5.28 4.67
C ILE A 131 -7.03 3.94 4.80
N PHE A 132 -8.30 3.89 4.40
CA PHE A 132 -9.08 2.65 4.39
C PHE A 132 -8.44 1.58 3.51
N THR A 133 -8.01 1.94 2.29
CA THR A 133 -7.39 0.99 1.36
C THR A 133 -6.04 0.48 1.88
N VAL A 134 -5.26 1.36 2.51
CA VAL A 134 -4.00 0.98 3.18
C VAL A 134 -4.26 0.01 4.34
N ALA A 135 -5.33 0.23 5.11
CA ALA A 135 -5.71 -0.72 6.17
C ALA A 135 -6.13 -2.08 5.58
N MET A 136 -6.82 -2.09 4.43
CA MET A 136 -7.18 -3.32 3.72
C MET A 136 -5.96 -4.07 3.17
N GLN A 137 -4.82 -3.42 2.95
CA GLN A 137 -3.60 -4.07 2.48
C GLN A 137 -3.21 -5.27 3.33
N TRP A 138 -3.27 -5.14 4.65
CA TRP A 138 -2.91 -6.20 5.58
C TRP A 138 -3.84 -7.41 5.45
N LEU A 139 -5.14 -7.17 5.33
CA LEU A 139 -6.14 -8.23 5.15
C LEU A 139 -5.94 -8.95 3.81
N VAL A 140 -5.70 -8.20 2.74
CA VAL A 140 -5.47 -8.77 1.41
C VAL A 140 -4.18 -9.59 1.38
N MET A 141 -3.09 -9.10 1.98
CA MET A 141 -1.83 -9.85 2.04
C MET A 141 -1.98 -11.14 2.85
N ASP A 142 -2.69 -11.11 3.95
CA ASP A 142 -2.96 -12.30 4.78
C ASP A 142 -3.81 -13.32 4.01
N GLN A 143 -4.88 -12.88 3.35
CA GLN A 143 -5.77 -13.74 2.55
C GLN A 143 -5.04 -14.46 1.41
N PHE A 144 -4.09 -13.79 0.75
CA PHE A 144 -3.29 -14.39 -0.31
C PHE A 144 -2.01 -15.05 0.19
N SER A 145 -1.81 -15.13 1.50
CA SER A 145 -0.60 -15.67 2.14
C SER A 145 0.69 -15.03 1.61
N VAL A 146 0.63 -13.74 1.28
CA VAL A 146 1.76 -12.97 0.77
C VAL A 146 2.53 -12.38 1.95
N THR A 147 3.78 -12.83 2.11
CA THR A 147 4.67 -12.31 3.14
C THR A 147 5.26 -10.96 2.74
N LEU A 148 5.56 -10.13 3.73
CA LEU A 148 6.33 -8.92 3.53
C LEU A 148 7.72 -9.27 2.98
N SER A 149 8.09 -8.61 1.91
CA SER A 149 9.38 -8.73 1.25
C SER A 149 9.80 -7.37 0.72
N LEU A 150 11.02 -7.26 0.22
CA LEU A 150 11.56 -6.04 -0.36
C LEU A 150 10.66 -5.46 -1.48
N VAL A 151 9.97 -6.32 -2.22
CA VAL A 151 9.04 -5.91 -3.28
C VAL A 151 7.67 -5.54 -2.71
N THR A 152 7.13 -6.36 -1.80
CA THR A 152 5.78 -6.15 -1.28
C THR A 152 5.66 -4.99 -0.29
N VAL A 153 6.76 -4.59 0.34
CA VAL A 153 6.79 -3.41 1.22
C VAL A 153 6.47 -2.11 0.48
N MET A 154 6.81 -2.04 -0.82
CA MET A 154 6.54 -0.85 -1.64
C MET A 154 5.05 -0.67 -1.98
N ILE A 155 4.22 -1.72 -1.82
CA ILE A 155 2.79 -1.69 -2.15
C ILE A 155 2.09 -0.52 -1.45
N GLY A 156 2.35 -0.33 -0.15
CA GLY A 156 1.72 0.73 0.64
C GLY A 156 1.95 2.13 0.07
N SER A 157 3.19 2.45 -0.27
CA SER A 157 3.54 3.76 -0.83
C SER A 157 2.97 3.97 -2.24
N ILE A 158 3.00 2.94 -3.09
CA ILE A 158 2.39 2.98 -4.42
C ILE A 158 0.88 3.16 -4.30
N LEU A 159 0.25 2.44 -3.38
CA LEU A 159 -1.19 2.49 -3.15
C LEU A 159 -1.66 3.85 -2.67
N VAL A 160 -0.88 4.53 -1.82
CA VAL A 160 -1.18 5.92 -1.41
C VAL A 160 -1.16 6.84 -2.63
N GLY A 161 -0.15 6.73 -3.50
CA GLY A 161 -0.05 7.56 -4.70
C GLY A 161 -1.20 7.35 -5.69
N VAL A 162 -1.47 6.09 -6.06
CA VAL A 162 -2.52 5.77 -7.04
C VAL A 162 -3.92 5.89 -6.42
N GLY A 163 -4.08 5.51 -5.15
CA GLY A 163 -5.37 5.59 -4.46
C GLY A 163 -5.86 7.01 -4.25
N VAL A 164 -4.95 7.95 -4.05
CA VAL A 164 -5.32 9.37 -3.91
C VAL A 164 -5.85 9.97 -5.21
N ASP A 165 -5.37 9.50 -6.36
CA ASP A 165 -5.84 9.99 -7.66
C ASP A 165 -7.35 9.75 -7.85
N PHE A 166 -7.85 8.57 -7.46
CA PHE A 166 -9.29 8.28 -7.49
C PHE A 166 -10.08 9.22 -6.60
N SER A 167 -9.56 9.49 -5.39
CA SER A 167 -10.20 10.41 -4.44
C SER A 167 -10.20 11.86 -4.93
N ILE A 168 -9.10 12.32 -5.55
CA ILE A 168 -8.97 13.66 -6.11
C ILE A 168 -9.98 13.91 -7.22
N HIS A 169 -10.16 12.95 -8.13
CA HIS A 169 -11.11 13.08 -9.23
C HIS A 169 -12.54 13.33 -8.73
N ILE A 170 -13.00 12.55 -7.75
CA ILE A 170 -14.33 12.74 -7.16
C ILE A 170 -14.38 14.05 -6.37
N ALA A 171 -13.38 14.34 -5.54
CA ALA A 171 -13.33 15.53 -4.73
C ALA A 171 -13.36 16.82 -5.57
N ASN A 172 -12.59 16.87 -6.65
CA ASN A 172 -12.62 17.99 -7.60
C ASN A 172 -13.99 18.15 -8.23
N ARG A 173 -14.61 17.05 -8.66
CA ARG A 173 -15.91 17.09 -9.30
C ARG A 173 -17.00 17.55 -8.34
N VAL A 174 -17.01 17.07 -7.10
CA VAL A 174 -17.92 17.55 -6.05
C VAL A 174 -17.75 19.05 -5.83
N ARG A 175 -16.51 19.54 -5.79
CA ARG A 175 -16.21 20.95 -5.62
C ARG A 175 -16.66 21.82 -6.80
N GLU A 176 -16.44 21.35 -8.03
CA GLU A 176 -16.89 22.03 -9.25
C GLU A 176 -18.41 22.19 -9.30
N LEU A 177 -19.15 21.18 -8.85
CA LEU A 177 -20.60 21.17 -8.82
C LEU A 177 -21.21 21.93 -7.63
N GLY A 178 -20.39 22.35 -6.65
CA GLY A 178 -20.79 23.21 -5.57
C GLY A 178 -20.84 22.63 -4.19
N GLY A 179 -20.47 21.36 -4.01
CA GLY A 179 -20.25 20.76 -2.70
C GLY A 179 -21.51 20.51 -1.86
N ASP A 180 -22.69 20.59 -2.45
CA ASP A 180 -23.95 20.20 -1.81
C ASP A 180 -24.27 18.72 -2.04
N LEU A 181 -25.37 18.23 -1.45
CA LEU A 181 -25.73 16.80 -1.52
C LEU A 181 -26.02 16.34 -2.96
N GLU A 182 -26.61 17.20 -3.77
CA GLU A 182 -26.91 16.97 -5.19
C GLU A 182 -25.60 16.89 -6.01
N ALA A 183 -24.68 17.82 -5.73
CA ALA A 183 -23.35 17.82 -6.33
C ALA A 183 -22.55 16.53 -6.05
N ILE A 184 -22.69 15.96 -4.84
CA ILE A 184 -22.04 14.69 -4.50
C ILE A 184 -22.59 13.55 -5.35
N GLN A 185 -23.92 13.47 -5.52
CA GLN A 185 -24.58 12.44 -6.34
C GLN A 185 -24.18 12.58 -7.81
N ASP A 186 -24.24 13.79 -8.36
CA ASP A 186 -23.87 14.07 -9.75
C ASP A 186 -22.39 13.82 -10.02
N ALA A 187 -21.52 14.14 -9.06
CA ALA A 187 -20.09 13.85 -9.17
C ALA A 187 -19.84 12.33 -9.26
N CYS A 188 -20.50 11.53 -8.43
CA CYS A 188 -20.37 10.07 -8.48
C CYS A 188 -20.93 9.49 -9.77
N ALA A 189 -22.07 9.95 -10.23
CA ALA A 189 -22.69 9.46 -11.46
C ALA A 189 -21.85 9.80 -12.70
N SER A 190 -21.30 11.02 -12.77
CA SER A 190 -20.53 11.46 -13.95
C SER A 190 -19.10 10.97 -13.95
N THR A 191 -18.48 10.76 -12.78
CA THR A 191 -17.06 10.41 -12.68
C THR A 191 -16.84 8.90 -12.48
N GLY A 192 -17.84 8.17 -11.96
CA GLY A 192 -17.70 6.77 -11.58
C GLY A 192 -17.29 5.86 -12.75
N MET A 193 -17.85 6.05 -13.94
CA MET A 193 -17.49 5.25 -15.11
C MET A 193 -16.05 5.49 -15.55
N SER A 194 -15.63 6.75 -15.58
CA SER A 194 -14.24 7.10 -15.95
C SER A 194 -13.22 6.55 -14.95
N LEU A 195 -13.56 6.53 -13.66
CA LEU A 195 -12.71 5.90 -12.62
C LEU A 195 -12.62 4.39 -12.80
N PHE A 196 -13.72 3.74 -13.13
CA PHE A 196 -13.74 2.31 -13.42
C PHE A 196 -12.87 1.98 -14.64
N GLU A 197 -12.99 2.74 -15.72
CA GLU A 197 -12.16 2.61 -16.91
C GLU A 197 -10.67 2.79 -16.58
N ALA A 198 -10.32 3.82 -15.83
CA ALA A 198 -8.94 4.06 -15.40
C ALA A 198 -8.38 2.90 -14.56
N MET A 199 -9.19 2.35 -13.63
CA MET A 199 -8.82 1.19 -12.83
C MET A 199 -8.57 -0.04 -13.71
N VAL A 200 -9.44 -0.32 -14.69
CA VAL A 200 -9.30 -1.47 -15.60
C VAL A 200 -8.04 -1.33 -16.45
N VAL A 201 -7.79 -0.15 -17.01
CA VAL A 201 -6.59 0.12 -17.83
C VAL A 201 -5.32 -0.05 -17.01
N THR A 202 -5.29 0.51 -15.79
CA THR A 202 -4.14 0.39 -14.89
C THR A 202 -3.91 -1.08 -14.49
N SER A 203 -4.97 -1.81 -14.16
CA SER A 203 -4.88 -3.23 -13.83
C SER A 203 -4.39 -4.07 -15.00
N ALA A 204 -4.86 -3.80 -16.22
CA ALA A 204 -4.40 -4.46 -17.45
C ALA A 204 -2.91 -4.19 -17.70
N GLY A 205 -2.46 -2.95 -17.48
CA GLY A 205 -1.04 -2.60 -17.52
C GLY A 205 -0.21 -3.39 -16.52
N MET A 206 -0.69 -3.51 -15.27
CA MET A 206 -0.01 -4.29 -14.23
C MET A 206 0.03 -5.79 -14.54
N MET A 207 -0.99 -6.34 -15.23
CA MET A 207 -1.00 -7.76 -15.62
C MET A 207 0.16 -8.12 -16.56
N THR A 208 0.75 -7.18 -17.28
CA THR A 208 1.92 -7.46 -18.13
C THR A 208 3.12 -7.94 -17.32
N ALA A 209 3.20 -7.61 -16.04
CA ALA A 209 4.25 -8.09 -15.16
C ALA A 209 4.23 -9.61 -14.93
N PHE A 210 3.12 -10.32 -15.21
CA PHE A 210 3.08 -11.79 -15.17
C PHE A 210 3.94 -12.44 -16.26
N LEU A 211 4.26 -11.71 -17.32
CA LEU A 211 5.15 -12.17 -18.39
C LEU A 211 6.62 -12.18 -17.95
N ILE A 212 6.95 -11.46 -16.88
CA ILE A 212 8.31 -11.40 -16.36
C ILE A 212 8.59 -12.66 -15.53
N PRO A 213 9.66 -13.42 -15.80
CA PRO A 213 9.97 -14.68 -15.12
C PRO A 213 10.60 -14.46 -13.73
N ILE A 214 10.08 -13.55 -12.93
CA ILE A 214 10.52 -13.28 -11.56
C ILE A 214 9.42 -13.75 -10.60
N PRO A 215 9.61 -14.83 -9.83
CA PRO A 215 8.59 -15.39 -8.96
C PRO A 215 8.05 -14.39 -7.92
N ALA A 216 8.90 -13.50 -7.40
CA ALA A 216 8.55 -12.52 -6.39
C ALA A 216 7.58 -11.43 -6.89
N LEU A 217 7.52 -11.17 -8.21
CA LEU A 217 6.62 -10.18 -8.79
C LEU A 217 5.17 -10.65 -8.87
N LYS A 218 4.93 -11.94 -9.02
CA LYS A 218 3.57 -12.47 -9.18
C LYS A 218 2.65 -12.14 -8.00
N PRO A 219 3.00 -12.48 -6.74
CA PRO A 219 2.18 -12.13 -5.59
C PRO A 219 2.04 -10.61 -5.41
N PHE A 220 3.08 -9.83 -5.69
CA PHE A 220 3.04 -8.38 -5.66
C PHE A 220 1.97 -7.82 -6.61
N VAL A 221 1.96 -8.28 -7.86
CA VAL A 221 0.99 -7.81 -8.87
C VAL A 221 -0.44 -8.17 -8.49
N VAL A 222 -0.68 -9.40 -8.01
CA VAL A 222 -2.01 -9.82 -7.57
C VAL A 222 -2.52 -8.91 -6.45
N VAL A 223 -1.72 -8.70 -5.42
CA VAL A 223 -2.10 -7.86 -4.27
C VAL A 223 -2.39 -6.42 -4.71
N ILE A 224 -1.55 -5.85 -5.58
CA ILE A 224 -1.73 -4.45 -6.01
C ILE A 224 -2.99 -4.27 -6.87
N ILE A 225 -3.31 -5.22 -7.76
CA ILE A 225 -4.54 -5.17 -8.57
C ILE A 225 -5.78 -5.25 -7.67
N VAL A 226 -5.80 -6.15 -6.69
CA VAL A 226 -6.91 -6.28 -5.75
C VAL A 226 -7.06 -4.99 -4.92
N LEU A 227 -5.96 -4.41 -4.46
CA LEU A 227 -5.98 -3.16 -3.68
C LEU A 227 -6.38 -1.95 -4.52
N LEU A 228 -6.01 -1.90 -5.81
CA LEU A 228 -6.51 -0.90 -6.76
C LEU A 228 -8.03 -0.94 -6.88
N PHE A 229 -8.60 -2.15 -6.93
CA PHE A 229 -10.04 -2.34 -6.95
C PHE A 229 -10.69 -1.81 -5.66
N PHE A 230 -10.12 -2.14 -4.50
CA PHE A 230 -10.58 -1.58 -3.22
C PHE A 230 -10.42 -0.06 -3.15
N ALA A 231 -9.35 0.51 -3.71
CA ALA A 231 -9.16 1.96 -3.76
C ALA A 231 -10.24 2.65 -4.58
N ALA A 232 -10.56 2.15 -5.77
CA ALA A 232 -11.61 2.69 -6.61
C ALA A 232 -12.99 2.59 -5.95
N ILE A 233 -13.34 1.43 -5.37
CA ILE A 233 -14.59 1.24 -4.65
C ILE A 233 -14.68 2.17 -3.44
N SER A 234 -13.62 2.27 -2.65
CA SER A 234 -13.61 3.14 -1.47
C SER A 234 -13.75 4.61 -1.84
N ALA A 235 -13.13 5.05 -2.93
CA ALA A 235 -13.30 6.41 -3.44
C ALA A 235 -14.74 6.67 -3.89
N LEU A 236 -15.39 5.69 -4.56
CA LEU A 236 -16.76 5.84 -5.07
C LEU A 236 -17.84 5.72 -3.99
N LEU A 237 -17.62 4.96 -2.93
CA LEU A 237 -18.62 4.72 -1.88
C LEU A 237 -18.32 5.46 -0.59
N LEU A 238 -17.07 5.35 -0.09
CA LEU A 238 -16.71 5.88 1.21
C LEU A 238 -16.57 7.41 1.18
N LEU A 239 -15.92 7.95 0.16
CA LEU A 239 -15.73 9.40 0.07
C LEU A 239 -17.02 10.18 -0.04
N PRO A 240 -17.99 9.82 -0.92
CA PRO A 240 -19.29 10.47 -0.98
C PRO A 240 -20.09 10.32 0.31
N ALA A 241 -20.03 9.16 0.96
CA ALA A 241 -20.71 8.92 2.24
C ALA A 241 -20.17 9.85 3.34
N ILE A 242 -18.84 10.00 3.41
CA ILE A 242 -18.20 10.93 4.33
C ILE A 242 -18.61 12.36 4.03
N TYR A 243 -18.53 12.79 2.78
CA TYR A 243 -18.93 14.14 2.38
C TYR A 243 -20.39 14.43 2.70
N ALA A 244 -21.30 13.49 2.42
CA ALA A 244 -22.72 13.63 2.70
C ALA A 244 -23.02 13.79 4.19
N THR A 245 -22.29 13.08 5.07
CA THR A 245 -22.42 13.24 6.53
C THR A 245 -21.98 14.62 6.98
N PHE A 246 -20.83 15.10 6.52
CA PHE A 246 -20.32 16.41 6.89
C PHE A 246 -21.18 17.57 6.35
N VAL A 247 -21.72 17.42 5.13
CA VAL A 247 -22.67 18.42 4.56
C VAL A 247 -23.96 18.48 5.39
N LYS A 248 -24.49 17.34 5.84
CA LYS A 248 -25.68 17.28 6.70
C LYS A 248 -25.46 17.92 8.08
N GLU A 249 -24.24 17.83 8.62
CA GLU A 249 -23.87 18.45 9.89
C GLU A 249 -23.61 19.98 9.78
N GLY A 250 -23.84 20.56 8.60
CA GLY A 250 -23.65 21.98 8.37
C GLY A 250 -22.20 22.42 8.13
N TRP A 251 -21.31 21.46 7.94
CA TRP A 251 -19.95 21.74 7.50
C TRP A 251 -19.99 22.02 5.99
N GLY A 252 -20.09 23.32 5.62
CA GLY A 252 -19.97 23.71 4.22
C GLY A 252 -18.63 23.24 3.67
N LEU A 253 -18.65 22.34 2.68
CA LEU A 253 -17.47 22.03 1.90
C LEU A 253 -17.04 23.29 1.16
N ALA A 254 -15.76 23.66 1.20
CA ALA A 254 -15.25 24.90 0.61
C ALA A 254 -15.64 25.00 -0.86
N GLY A 255 -16.52 25.91 -1.18
CA GLY A 255 -17.13 26.09 -2.50
C GLY A 255 -18.60 26.49 -2.45
N GLY A 256 -19.28 26.26 -1.33
CA GLY A 256 -20.70 26.57 -1.21
C GLY A 256 -21.06 28.06 -1.47
N SER A 257 -20.14 28.96 -1.14
CA SER A 257 -20.33 30.42 -1.46
C SER A 257 -20.18 30.69 -2.96
N ASP A 258 -19.27 30.01 -3.64
CA ASP A 258 -19.06 30.19 -5.08
C ASP A 258 -20.10 29.42 -5.92
N ALA A 259 -20.61 28.30 -5.41
CA ALA A 259 -21.71 27.57 -6.01
C ALA A 259 -23.05 28.30 -5.87
N MET A 260 -23.32 28.93 -4.70
CA MET A 260 -24.47 29.81 -4.54
C MET A 260 -24.40 30.99 -5.50
N ARG A 261 -23.23 31.59 -5.69
CA ARG A 261 -22.99 32.63 -6.70
C ARG A 261 -23.19 32.12 -8.13
N ARG A 262 -22.72 30.90 -8.47
CA ARG A 262 -22.97 30.29 -9.78
C ARG A 262 -24.44 29.96 -10.01
N LYS A 263 -25.12 29.32 -9.03
CA LYS A 263 -26.58 29.06 -9.12
C LYS A 263 -27.36 30.35 -9.26
N ALA A 264 -26.99 31.40 -8.54
CA ALA A 264 -27.63 32.75 -8.67
C ALA A 264 -27.31 33.36 -10.04
N GLY A 265 -26.08 33.19 -10.56
CA GLY A 265 -25.69 33.66 -11.90
C GLY A 265 -26.40 32.89 -13.03
N LEU A 266 -26.53 31.57 -12.89
CA LEU A 266 -27.26 30.73 -13.83
C LEU A 266 -28.77 30.98 -13.79
N ALA A 267 -29.35 31.19 -12.58
CA ALA A 267 -30.75 31.56 -12.43
C ALA A 267 -31.03 32.99 -12.96
N GLY A 268 -30.08 33.91 -12.79
CA GLY A 268 -30.14 35.23 -13.40
C GLY A 268 -30.05 35.20 -14.92
N GLY A 269 -29.15 34.36 -15.45
CA GLY A 269 -29.03 34.13 -16.89
C GLY A 269 -30.26 33.45 -17.52
N ALA A 270 -30.81 32.44 -16.85
CA ALA A 270 -32.07 31.82 -17.30
C ALA A 270 -33.25 32.75 -17.30
N ARG A 271 -33.39 33.62 -16.27
CA ARG A 271 -34.41 34.66 -16.24
C ARG A 271 -34.21 35.73 -17.31
N ALA A 272 -32.97 36.09 -17.61
CA ALA A 272 -32.69 37.04 -18.68
C ALA A 272 -33.04 36.45 -20.08
N VAL A 273 -32.76 35.15 -20.29
CA VAL A 273 -33.09 34.43 -21.54
C VAL A 273 -34.62 34.29 -21.67
N SER A 274 -35.35 33.91 -20.60
CA SER A 274 -36.80 33.80 -20.66
C SER A 274 -37.46 35.16 -20.91
N ALA A 275 -36.97 36.25 -20.30
CA ALA A 275 -37.46 37.61 -20.56
C ALA A 275 -37.19 38.06 -22.01
N GLN A 276 -36.07 37.66 -22.62
CA GLN A 276 -35.78 37.92 -24.02
C GLN A 276 -36.70 37.14 -24.96
N ILE A 277 -37.02 35.88 -24.63
CA ILE A 277 -37.96 35.08 -25.40
C ILE A 277 -39.36 35.67 -25.34
N GLU A 278 -39.80 36.05 -24.14
CA GLU A 278 -41.12 36.70 -23.92
C GLU A 278 -41.24 38.04 -24.64
N ALA A 279 -40.15 38.84 -24.63
CA ALA A 279 -40.07 40.06 -25.41
C ALA A 279 -40.09 39.81 -26.93
N ALA A 280 -39.47 38.77 -27.44
CA ALA A 280 -39.50 38.40 -28.85
C ALA A 280 -40.88 37.91 -29.29
N GLU A 281 -41.54 37.06 -28.46
CA GLU A 281 -42.92 36.65 -28.72
C GLU A 281 -43.90 37.80 -28.73
N SER A 282 -43.75 38.77 -27.82
CA SER A 282 -44.59 39.98 -27.82
C SER A 282 -44.35 40.85 -29.05
N TYR A 283 -43.12 40.88 -29.58
CA TYR A 283 -42.79 41.66 -30.77
C TYR A 283 -43.41 41.01 -32.03
N ASP A 284 -43.38 39.68 -32.13
CA ASP A 284 -44.02 38.93 -33.21
C ASP A 284 -45.55 39.06 -33.16
N ALA A 285 -46.14 39.04 -31.97
CA ALA A 285 -47.59 39.26 -31.80
C ALA A 285 -48.03 40.66 -32.23
N VAL A 286 -47.20 41.68 -31.97
CA VAL A 286 -47.47 43.04 -32.44
C VAL A 286 -47.35 43.18 -33.95
N LEU A 287 -46.37 42.50 -34.58
CA LEU A 287 -46.19 42.51 -36.02
C LEU A 287 -47.33 41.76 -36.78
N LEU A 288 -47.80 40.65 -36.19
CA LEU A 288 -48.90 39.87 -36.77
C LEU A 288 -50.27 40.62 -36.61
N GLY A 289 -50.48 41.28 -35.46
CA GLY A 289 -51.70 42.11 -35.23
C GLY A 289 -51.77 43.34 -36.13
N SER A 290 -50.63 43.92 -36.50
CA SER A 290 -50.61 45.07 -37.45
C SER A 290 -50.83 44.67 -38.92
N ALA A 291 -50.73 43.37 -39.27
CA ALA A 291 -50.97 42.87 -40.59
C ALA A 291 -52.47 42.61 -40.87
N ASP A 292 -53.27 42.34 -39.83
CA ASP A 292 -54.71 42.11 -39.97
C ASP A 292 -55.57 43.42 -40.09
N ASP A 293 -54.99 44.58 -39.68
CA ASP A 293 -55.65 45.87 -39.82
C ASP A 293 -55.41 46.58 -41.19
N ALA A 294 -54.72 45.91 -42.11
CA ALA A 294 -54.29 46.47 -43.41
C ALA A 294 -55.10 45.99 -44.61
N TRP A 295 -56.35 45.42 -44.43
CA TRP A 295 -57.26 45.02 -45.53
C TRP A 295 -58.65 45.60 -45.36
#